data_c1365243d2778c4604fae43e2ee70371
#
_entry.id   c1365243d2778c4604fae43e2ee70371
#
_cell.length_a   1.000
_cell.length_b   1.000
_cell.length_c   1.000
_cell.angle_alpha   90.00
_cell.angle_beta   90.00
_cell.angle_gamma   90.00
#
_symmetry.space_group_name_H-M   'P 1'
#
loop_
_entity.id
_entity.type
_entity.pdbx_description
1 polymer ?
#
loop_
_entity_poly.entity_id
_entity_poly.type
_entity_poly.pdbx_seq_one_letter_code
_entity_poly.pdbx_strand_id
1 'polypeptide(L)'
;TPHSPPMEALNAKVADAATKSIVHYSFYFGATTTNPDIVPTLDKNRVCGVKLFMGASTGNMLVDRMEVLRKVFANAGILIAAHCEEQSIISANTTAFKEKYGEDPDIKYHPQIRSAEACVYSSSLAIRLAKENNARLHILHISTAQELDLFEDKPLSEKKITAEACVSHLYFYDKDYEALKGHIKCNPSIKTLEDRNALRKALSTNRIDVIQSLIHITEPTRPEPI
;
A
#
# COMPACT_ATOMS: atom_id res chain seq x y z
N THR A 1 14.01 -9.18 14.62
CA THR A 1 15.42 -9.34 14.22
C THR A 1 16.15 -8.05 14.50
N PRO A 2 17.34 -8.09 15.15
CA PRO A 2 18.11 -6.90 15.45
C PRO A 2 18.55 -6.20 14.17
N HIS A 3 18.65 -4.89 14.24
CA HIS A 3 18.90 -3.89 13.21
C HIS A 3 20.10 -4.19 12.30
N SER A 4 19.95 -5.14 11.37
CA SER A 4 20.90 -5.22 10.25
C SER A 4 20.73 -3.98 9.38
N PRO A 5 21.82 -3.38 8.89
CA PRO A 5 21.75 -2.30 7.93
C PRO A 5 20.81 -2.68 6.76
N PRO A 6 19.98 -1.76 6.24
CA PRO A 6 18.95 -2.07 5.25
C PRO A 6 19.48 -2.85 4.02
N MET A 7 20.72 -2.59 3.62
CA MET A 7 21.36 -3.30 2.50
C MET A 7 21.80 -4.72 2.85
N GLU A 8 22.23 -4.97 4.08
CA GLU A 8 22.57 -6.33 4.55
C GLU A 8 21.31 -7.19 4.63
N ALA A 9 20.21 -6.65 5.16
CA ALA A 9 18.93 -7.35 5.20
C ALA A 9 18.41 -7.70 3.80
N LEU A 10 18.54 -6.81 2.83
CA LEU A 10 18.22 -7.08 1.43
C LEU A 10 19.10 -8.18 0.85
N ASN A 11 20.41 -8.09 1.06
CA ASN A 11 21.37 -9.09 0.56
C ASN A 11 21.10 -10.49 1.15
N ALA A 12 20.79 -10.56 2.44
CA ALA A 12 20.41 -11.81 3.11
C ALA A 12 19.13 -12.42 2.49
N LYS A 13 18.11 -11.60 2.22
CA LYS A 13 16.88 -12.07 1.54
C LYS A 13 17.15 -12.57 0.12
N VAL A 14 17.99 -11.88 -0.64
CA VAL A 14 18.36 -12.31 -1.99
C VAL A 14 19.10 -13.65 -1.94
N ALA A 15 20.04 -13.82 -1.00
CA ALA A 15 20.79 -15.07 -0.83
C ALA A 15 19.87 -16.23 -0.42
N ASP A 16 18.93 -15.97 0.52
CA ASP A 16 17.95 -16.97 0.95
C ASP A 16 17.02 -17.39 -0.21
N ALA A 17 16.49 -16.43 -0.95
CA ALA A 17 15.64 -16.70 -2.10
C ALA A 17 16.38 -17.47 -3.21
N ALA A 18 17.65 -17.21 -3.44
CA ALA A 18 18.47 -17.91 -4.43
C ALA A 18 18.54 -19.43 -4.19
N THR A 19 18.39 -19.85 -2.93
CA THR A 19 18.43 -21.27 -2.54
C THR A 19 17.05 -21.92 -2.39
N LYS A 20 15.97 -21.12 -2.24
CA LYS A 20 14.62 -21.62 -1.90
C LYS A 20 13.58 -21.37 -2.97
N SER A 21 13.72 -20.31 -3.78
CA SER A 21 12.71 -19.95 -4.76
C SER A 21 12.81 -20.82 -6.01
N ILE A 22 11.68 -21.38 -6.42
CA ILE A 22 11.52 -22.14 -7.67
C ILE A 22 10.98 -21.27 -8.81
N VAL A 23 10.73 -19.98 -8.54
CA VAL A 23 10.20 -19.00 -9.51
C VAL A 23 11.10 -17.77 -9.55
N HIS A 24 10.93 -16.93 -10.56
CA HIS A 24 11.57 -15.63 -10.61
C HIS A 24 11.13 -14.76 -9.42
N TYR A 25 12.07 -14.07 -8.80
CA TYR A 25 11.81 -13.22 -7.65
C TYR A 25 12.57 -11.90 -7.74
N SER A 26 12.05 -10.90 -7.09
CA SER A 26 12.72 -9.64 -6.80
C SER A 26 12.19 -9.07 -5.49
N PHE A 27 12.91 -8.10 -4.91
CA PHE A 27 12.55 -7.49 -3.65
C PHE A 27 12.42 -5.97 -3.78
N TYR A 28 11.49 -5.40 -3.05
CA TYR A 28 11.45 -3.98 -2.79
C TYR A 28 12.45 -3.60 -1.69
N PHE A 29 13.11 -2.48 -1.85
CA PHE A 29 13.81 -1.83 -0.75
C PHE A 29 12.83 -1.02 0.08
N GLY A 30 12.73 -1.26 1.38
CA GLY A 30 11.85 -0.52 2.28
C GLY A 30 12.44 0.85 2.66
N ALA A 31 11.78 1.92 2.21
CA ALA A 31 12.11 3.26 2.69
C ALA A 31 11.61 3.47 4.12
N THR A 32 12.40 4.16 4.92
CA THR A 32 12.09 4.55 6.30
C THR A 32 12.46 6.01 6.53
N THR A 33 12.14 6.56 7.69
CA THR A 33 12.54 7.93 8.06
C THR A 33 14.06 8.10 8.20
N THR A 34 14.82 7.02 8.30
CA THR A 34 16.27 7.03 8.58
C THR A 34 17.15 6.64 7.39
N ASN A 35 16.56 6.18 6.27
CA ASN A 35 17.33 5.68 5.14
C ASN A 35 17.04 6.33 3.77
N PRO A 36 16.47 7.54 3.66
CA PRO A 36 16.17 8.15 2.37
C PRO A 36 17.42 8.37 1.49
N ASP A 37 18.58 8.56 2.11
CA ASP A 37 19.84 8.81 1.40
C ASP A 37 20.43 7.52 0.77
N ILE A 38 19.93 6.34 1.12
CA ILE A 38 20.31 5.07 0.47
C ILE A 38 19.57 4.90 -0.87
N VAL A 39 18.36 5.46 -0.99
CA VAL A 39 17.49 5.28 -2.16
C VAL A 39 18.19 5.56 -3.50
N PRO A 40 18.95 6.67 -3.67
CA PRO A 40 19.64 6.94 -4.94
C PRO A 40 20.80 5.98 -5.25
N THR A 41 21.29 5.24 -4.26
CA THR A 41 22.42 4.30 -4.43
C THR A 41 21.97 2.87 -4.78
N LEU A 42 20.67 2.62 -4.85
CA LEU A 42 20.14 1.29 -5.13
C LEU A 42 20.47 0.82 -6.55
N ASP A 43 20.97 -0.40 -6.66
CA ASP A 43 21.16 -1.07 -7.95
C ASP A 43 19.81 -1.51 -8.52
N LYS A 44 19.41 -0.89 -9.63
CA LYS A 44 18.16 -1.14 -10.33
C LYS A 44 18.03 -2.55 -10.91
N ASN A 45 19.13 -3.28 -11.04
CA ASN A 45 19.15 -4.67 -11.50
C ASN A 45 18.89 -5.66 -10.36
N ARG A 46 18.96 -5.22 -9.10
CA ARG A 46 18.84 -6.06 -7.91
C ARG A 46 17.55 -5.85 -7.13
N VAL A 47 16.88 -4.72 -7.34
CA VAL A 47 15.61 -4.40 -6.66
C VAL A 47 14.55 -3.98 -7.69
N CYS A 48 13.31 -4.41 -7.48
CA CYS A 48 12.21 -4.03 -8.36
C CYS A 48 11.69 -2.61 -8.10
N GLY A 49 11.99 -2.04 -6.94
CA GLY A 49 11.57 -0.70 -6.58
C GLY A 49 11.79 -0.37 -5.10
N VAL A 50 11.29 0.79 -4.69
CA VAL A 50 11.24 1.25 -3.31
C VAL A 50 9.84 1.05 -2.78
N LYS A 51 9.69 0.34 -1.64
CA LYS A 51 8.42 0.25 -0.92
C LYS A 51 8.33 1.40 0.08
N LEU A 52 7.23 2.14 0.01
CA LEU A 52 6.96 3.29 0.86
C LEU A 52 5.64 3.09 1.60
N PHE A 53 5.65 3.25 2.91
CA PHE A 53 4.45 3.29 3.74
C PHE A 53 4.15 4.72 4.15
N MET A 54 3.15 5.34 3.52
CA MET A 54 2.69 6.70 3.81
C MET A 54 1.58 6.73 4.86
N GLY A 55 1.39 5.64 5.58
CA GLY A 55 0.43 5.45 6.65
C GLY A 55 0.40 4.00 7.11
N ALA A 56 -0.15 3.76 8.30
CA ALA A 56 -0.46 2.44 8.87
C ALA A 56 0.57 1.35 8.58
N SER A 57 1.74 1.49 9.17
CA SER A 57 2.78 0.47 9.07
C SER A 57 3.05 -0.16 10.43
N THR A 58 3.49 -1.42 10.41
CA THR A 58 4.03 -2.10 11.59
C THR A 58 5.51 -1.75 11.77
N GLY A 59 5.92 -1.50 13.01
CA GLY A 59 7.29 -1.14 13.35
C GLY A 59 7.66 0.29 12.93
N ASN A 60 8.88 0.48 12.42
CA ASN A 60 9.46 1.79 12.07
C ASN A 60 9.42 2.11 10.57
N MET A 61 8.53 1.46 9.81
CA MET A 61 8.45 1.62 8.36
C MET A 61 7.58 2.81 7.91
N LEU A 62 6.86 3.45 8.83
CA LEU A 62 6.03 4.62 8.52
C LEU A 62 6.91 5.79 8.10
N VAL A 63 6.58 6.40 6.95
CA VAL A 63 7.18 7.62 6.47
C VAL A 63 6.10 8.68 6.30
N ASP A 64 5.89 9.47 7.33
CA ASP A 64 4.89 10.55 7.42
C ASP A 64 5.51 11.96 7.36
N ARG A 65 6.84 12.05 7.46
CA ARG A 65 7.56 13.32 7.43
C ARG A 65 7.72 13.82 5.99
N MET A 66 7.15 14.99 5.70
CA MET A 66 7.17 15.59 4.36
C MET A 66 8.58 15.75 3.80
N GLU A 67 9.55 16.09 4.63
CA GLU A 67 10.96 16.22 4.21
C GLU A 67 11.52 14.90 3.67
N VAL A 68 11.23 13.79 4.36
CA VAL A 68 11.68 12.44 3.96
C VAL A 68 10.97 12.00 2.69
N LEU A 69 9.65 12.22 2.61
CA LEU A 69 8.87 11.93 1.39
C LEU A 69 9.46 12.66 0.18
N ARG A 70 9.73 13.97 0.29
CA ARG A 70 10.35 14.74 -0.79
C ARG A 70 11.69 14.16 -1.22
N LYS A 71 12.55 13.76 -0.28
CA LYS A 71 13.85 13.13 -0.58
C LYS A 71 13.68 11.81 -1.33
N VAL A 72 12.74 10.95 -0.90
CA VAL A 72 12.48 9.67 -1.55
C VAL A 72 11.98 9.88 -2.98
N PHE A 73 10.99 10.74 -3.18
CA PHE A 73 10.43 10.99 -4.52
C PHE A 73 11.43 11.67 -5.48
N ALA A 74 12.25 12.60 -4.97
CA ALA A 74 13.25 13.28 -5.79
C ALA A 74 14.40 12.35 -6.24
N ASN A 75 14.73 11.32 -5.46
CA ASN A 75 15.94 10.55 -5.64
C ASN A 75 15.73 9.08 -6.02
N ALA A 76 14.49 8.58 -6.07
CA ALA A 76 14.26 7.15 -6.26
C ALA A 76 14.85 6.62 -7.59
N GLY A 77 14.73 7.35 -8.68
CA GLY A 77 15.25 6.93 -10.00
C GLY A 77 14.75 5.54 -10.46
N ILE A 78 13.91 4.89 -9.66
CA ILE A 78 13.32 3.56 -9.79
C ILE A 78 11.85 3.64 -9.36
N LEU A 79 11.04 2.60 -9.61
CA LEU A 79 9.63 2.56 -9.21
C LEU A 79 9.47 2.73 -7.68
N ILE A 80 8.56 3.61 -7.28
CA ILE A 80 8.08 3.72 -5.89
C ILE A 80 6.74 2.99 -5.81
N ALA A 81 6.64 1.97 -4.94
CA ALA A 81 5.38 1.29 -4.62
C ALA A 81 4.89 1.77 -3.25
N ALA A 82 3.77 2.50 -3.22
CA ALA A 82 3.30 3.18 -2.03
C ALA A 82 2.02 2.55 -1.46
N HIS A 83 2.01 2.29 -0.15
CA HIS A 83 0.81 2.10 0.65
C HIS A 83 0.34 3.47 1.12
N CYS A 84 -0.89 3.85 0.79
CA CYS A 84 -1.42 5.18 0.98
C CYS A 84 -2.65 5.19 1.88
N GLU A 85 -2.44 5.51 3.15
CA GLU A 85 -3.49 5.80 4.13
C GLU A 85 -2.98 6.89 5.09
N GLU A 86 -3.74 7.96 5.29
CA GLU A 86 -3.33 9.06 6.17
C GLU A 86 -3.47 8.69 7.64
N GLN A 87 -2.34 8.58 8.33
CA GLN A 87 -2.28 8.09 9.71
C GLN A 87 -3.00 9.03 10.70
N SER A 88 -2.94 10.33 10.49
CA SER A 88 -3.59 11.30 11.37
C SER A 88 -5.11 11.16 11.35
N ILE A 89 -5.70 10.93 10.18
CA ILE A 89 -7.13 10.66 10.01
C ILE A 89 -7.53 9.34 10.67
N ILE A 90 -6.74 8.28 10.44
CA ILE A 90 -6.99 6.97 11.06
C ILE A 90 -6.92 7.07 12.58
N SER A 91 -5.94 7.79 13.13
CA SER A 91 -5.78 7.96 14.57
C SER A 91 -6.96 8.73 15.19
N ALA A 92 -7.38 9.82 14.55
CA ALA A 92 -8.55 10.59 15.00
C ALA A 92 -9.82 9.75 14.98
N ASN A 93 -10.06 9.01 13.88
CA ASN A 93 -11.20 8.11 13.77
C ASN A 93 -11.13 6.99 14.83
N THR A 94 -9.97 6.39 15.04
CA THR A 94 -9.78 5.35 16.06
C THR A 94 -10.17 5.86 17.44
N THR A 95 -9.71 7.04 17.81
CA THR A 95 -10.06 7.69 19.09
C THR A 95 -11.56 7.90 19.21
N ALA A 96 -12.19 8.51 18.20
CA ALA A 96 -13.62 8.78 18.21
C ALA A 96 -14.47 7.50 18.30
N PHE A 97 -14.07 6.43 17.60
CA PHE A 97 -14.78 5.15 17.66
C PHE A 97 -14.57 4.43 19.00
N LYS A 98 -13.38 4.51 19.61
CA LYS A 98 -13.14 3.99 20.95
C LYS A 98 -13.95 4.73 22.02
N GLU A 99 -14.02 6.05 21.95
CA GLU A 99 -14.84 6.86 22.86
C GLU A 99 -16.33 6.48 22.77
N LYS A 100 -16.81 6.19 21.57
CA LYS A 100 -18.22 5.88 21.33
C LYS A 100 -18.61 4.43 21.61
N TYR A 101 -17.74 3.47 21.32
CA TYR A 101 -18.05 2.04 21.29
C TYR A 101 -17.19 1.20 22.25
N GLY A 102 -16.30 1.82 23.03
CA GLY A 102 -15.37 1.14 23.94
C GLY A 102 -14.02 0.86 23.30
N GLU A 103 -13.08 0.30 24.08
CA GLU A 103 -11.68 0.11 23.69
C GLU A 103 -11.50 -0.83 22.48
N ASP A 104 -12.42 -1.73 22.22
CA ASP A 104 -12.41 -2.66 21.09
C ASP A 104 -13.68 -2.52 20.23
N PRO A 105 -13.75 -1.49 19.36
CA PRO A 105 -14.89 -1.31 18.47
C PRO A 105 -15.07 -2.50 17.53
N ASP A 106 -16.32 -2.93 17.30
CA ASP A 106 -16.67 -4.03 16.39
C ASP A 106 -16.00 -3.83 15.01
N ILE A 107 -15.49 -4.90 14.44
CA ILE A 107 -14.79 -4.91 13.15
C ILE A 107 -15.61 -4.30 11.99
N LYS A 108 -16.92 -4.28 12.07
CA LYS A 108 -17.78 -3.60 11.08
C LYS A 108 -17.50 -2.10 10.96
N TYR A 109 -16.84 -1.50 11.96
CA TYR A 109 -16.42 -0.11 11.94
C TYR A 109 -15.04 0.11 11.30
N HIS A 110 -14.36 -0.97 10.91
CA HIS A 110 -13.05 -0.88 10.26
C HIS A 110 -13.04 0.04 9.02
N PRO A 111 -14.08 0.02 8.13
CA PRO A 111 -14.15 0.94 7.00
C PRO A 111 -14.30 2.42 7.37
N GLN A 112 -14.93 2.73 8.52
CA GLN A 112 -15.07 4.10 8.98
C GLN A 112 -13.80 4.58 9.68
N ILE A 113 -13.14 3.71 10.43
CA ILE A 113 -11.85 4.02 11.09
C ILE A 113 -10.76 4.23 10.01
N ARG A 114 -10.60 3.30 9.08
CA ARG A 114 -9.71 3.41 7.93
C ARG A 114 -10.51 3.91 6.71
N SER A 115 -10.90 5.17 6.81
CA SER A 115 -11.89 5.79 5.92
C SER A 115 -11.39 5.96 4.47
N ALA A 116 -12.34 6.17 3.56
CA ALA A 116 -12.04 6.55 2.18
C ALA A 116 -11.25 7.87 2.13
N GLU A 117 -11.57 8.83 3.01
CA GLU A 117 -10.85 10.10 3.13
C GLU A 117 -9.35 9.89 3.41
N ALA A 118 -8.99 8.97 4.31
CA ALA A 118 -7.60 8.65 4.61
C ALA A 118 -6.85 8.12 3.38
N CYS A 119 -7.49 7.27 2.57
CA CYS A 119 -6.92 6.74 1.34
C CYS A 119 -6.74 7.85 0.30
N VAL A 120 -7.78 8.60 0.00
CA VAL A 120 -7.79 9.67 -1.02
C VAL A 120 -6.75 10.75 -0.68
N TYR A 121 -6.69 11.17 0.58
CA TYR A 121 -5.71 12.17 1.03
C TYR A 121 -4.27 11.72 0.75
N SER A 122 -3.92 10.52 1.20
CA SER A 122 -2.57 9.98 1.08
C SER A 122 -2.20 9.67 -0.38
N SER A 123 -3.12 9.06 -1.15
CA SER A 123 -2.92 8.79 -2.59
C SER A 123 -2.73 10.08 -3.38
N SER A 124 -3.52 11.12 -3.08
CA SER A 124 -3.38 12.44 -3.71
C SER A 124 -2.03 13.08 -3.42
N LEU A 125 -1.54 12.97 -2.18
CA LEU A 125 -0.23 13.45 -1.80
C LEU A 125 0.89 12.71 -2.55
N ALA A 126 0.84 11.38 -2.59
CA ALA A 126 1.82 10.56 -3.30
C ALA A 126 1.88 10.90 -4.79
N ILE A 127 0.73 11.03 -5.44
CA ILE A 127 0.61 11.38 -6.86
C ILE A 127 1.17 12.79 -7.12
N ARG A 128 0.87 13.77 -6.26
CA ARG A 128 1.43 15.12 -6.36
C ARG A 128 2.96 15.10 -6.29
N LEU A 129 3.53 14.41 -5.30
CA LEU A 129 4.98 14.29 -5.17
C LEU A 129 5.62 13.58 -6.36
N ALA A 130 4.97 12.55 -6.90
CA ALA A 130 5.45 11.85 -8.09
C ALA A 130 5.46 12.77 -9.32
N LYS A 131 4.41 13.58 -9.53
CA LYS A 131 4.33 14.54 -10.62
C LYS A 131 5.37 15.65 -10.49
N GLU A 132 5.54 16.22 -9.29
CA GLU A 132 6.54 17.26 -9.00
C GLU A 132 7.98 16.79 -9.31
N ASN A 133 8.27 15.51 -9.10
CA ASN A 133 9.62 14.93 -9.26
C ASN A 133 9.76 14.07 -10.51
N ASN A 134 8.74 13.99 -11.38
CA ASN A 134 8.74 13.12 -12.56
C ASN A 134 9.04 11.64 -12.22
N ALA A 135 8.68 11.20 -11.00
CA ALA A 135 8.96 9.87 -10.48
C ALA A 135 7.95 8.83 -11.02
N ARG A 136 8.39 7.57 -11.10
CA ARG A 136 7.50 6.44 -11.36
C ARG A 136 6.86 6.00 -10.05
N LEU A 137 5.52 5.96 -10.01
CA LEU A 137 4.75 5.62 -8.82
C LEU A 137 3.76 4.50 -9.12
N HIS A 138 3.64 3.56 -8.20
CA HIS A 138 2.61 2.54 -8.18
C HIS A 138 1.86 2.62 -6.84
N ILE A 139 0.58 3.00 -6.88
CA ILE A 139 -0.27 2.98 -5.70
C ILE A 139 -0.81 1.57 -5.52
N LEU A 140 -0.45 0.95 -4.43
CA LEU A 140 -0.85 -0.40 -4.07
C LEU A 140 -2.30 -0.43 -3.59
N HIS A 141 -3.02 -1.51 -3.89
CA HIS A 141 -4.32 -1.87 -3.33
C HIS A 141 -5.28 -0.69 -3.11
N ILE A 142 -5.57 0.11 -4.13
CA ILE A 142 -6.62 1.13 -4.04
C ILE A 142 -7.95 0.49 -3.64
N SER A 143 -8.74 1.19 -2.84
CA SER A 143 -9.92 0.62 -2.19
C SER A 143 -11.19 1.46 -2.34
N THR A 144 -11.12 2.63 -2.98
CA THR A 144 -12.24 3.59 -3.07
C THR A 144 -12.54 4.02 -4.50
N ALA A 145 -13.81 4.34 -4.76
CA ALA A 145 -14.25 4.92 -6.02
C ALA A 145 -13.59 6.29 -6.27
N GLN A 146 -13.41 7.08 -5.21
CA GLN A 146 -12.83 8.42 -5.29
C GLN A 146 -11.34 8.40 -5.71
N GLU A 147 -10.59 7.38 -5.33
CA GLU A 147 -9.19 7.25 -5.75
C GLU A 147 -9.06 7.05 -7.26
N LEU A 148 -10.06 6.45 -7.93
CA LEU A 148 -10.03 6.20 -9.37
C LEU A 148 -9.88 7.47 -10.20
N ASP A 149 -10.37 8.60 -9.72
CA ASP A 149 -10.28 9.90 -10.42
C ASP A 149 -8.87 10.50 -10.40
N LEU A 150 -7.99 9.96 -9.58
CA LEU A 150 -6.59 10.35 -9.51
C LEU A 150 -5.74 9.74 -10.64
N PHE A 151 -6.24 8.69 -11.31
CA PHE A 151 -5.51 7.92 -12.31
C PHE A 151 -6.00 8.20 -13.73
N GLU A 152 -5.04 8.29 -14.64
CA GLU A 152 -5.32 8.56 -16.06
C GLU A 152 -5.85 7.30 -16.77
N ASP A 153 -6.82 7.48 -17.65
CA ASP A 153 -7.30 6.46 -18.59
C ASP A 153 -6.39 6.46 -19.83
N LYS A 154 -5.25 5.78 -19.72
CA LYS A 154 -4.23 5.64 -20.77
C LYS A 154 -3.65 4.23 -20.77
N PRO A 155 -3.11 3.77 -21.90
CA PRO A 155 -2.34 2.53 -21.94
C PRO A 155 -1.19 2.52 -20.91
N LEU A 156 -0.92 1.36 -20.30
CA LEU A 156 0.14 1.18 -19.29
C LEU A 156 1.50 1.71 -19.75
N SER A 157 1.84 1.55 -21.04
CA SER A 157 3.09 2.01 -21.63
C SER A 157 3.29 3.52 -21.60
N GLU A 158 2.21 4.29 -21.46
CA GLU A 158 2.22 5.76 -21.43
C GLU A 158 2.14 6.32 -20.01
N LYS A 159 2.01 5.45 -18.99
CA LYS A 159 1.85 5.85 -17.58
C LYS A 159 3.16 5.85 -16.82
N LYS A 160 3.34 6.87 -16.00
CA LYS A 160 4.32 6.90 -14.90
C LYS A 160 3.72 6.60 -13.54
N ILE A 161 2.41 6.81 -13.42
CA ILE A 161 1.63 6.58 -12.19
C ILE A 161 0.59 5.52 -12.50
N THR A 162 0.65 4.41 -11.76
CA THR A 162 -0.18 3.22 -11.95
C THR A 162 -0.93 2.86 -10.67
N ALA A 163 -2.03 2.14 -10.81
CA ALA A 163 -2.89 1.68 -9.71
C ALA A 163 -3.01 0.17 -9.67
N GLU A 164 -3.05 -0.36 -8.46
CA GLU A 164 -3.31 -1.78 -8.19
C GLU A 164 -4.63 -1.94 -7.43
N ALA A 165 -5.39 -2.98 -7.76
CA ALA A 165 -6.51 -3.44 -6.94
C ALA A 165 -6.26 -4.86 -6.43
N CYS A 166 -6.60 -5.13 -5.16
CA CYS A 166 -6.57 -6.48 -4.61
C CYS A 166 -7.90 -7.20 -4.84
N VAL A 167 -7.83 -8.52 -5.04
CA VAL A 167 -9.01 -9.38 -5.20
C VAL A 167 -10.01 -9.20 -4.05
N SER A 168 -9.54 -9.00 -2.82
CA SER A 168 -10.40 -8.76 -1.66
C SER A 168 -11.28 -7.52 -1.83
N HIS A 169 -10.73 -6.39 -2.32
CA HIS A 169 -11.48 -5.16 -2.57
C HIS A 169 -12.41 -5.26 -3.80
N LEU A 170 -12.13 -6.19 -4.71
CA LEU A 170 -12.98 -6.47 -5.86
C LEU A 170 -14.11 -7.45 -5.53
N TYR A 171 -14.00 -8.21 -4.44
CA TYR A 171 -14.95 -9.25 -4.08
C TYR A 171 -15.87 -8.85 -2.94
N PHE A 172 -15.31 -8.44 -1.80
CA PHE A 172 -16.04 -8.07 -0.59
C PHE A 172 -16.50 -6.61 -0.58
N TYR A 173 -17.47 -6.31 0.30
CA TYR A 173 -17.92 -4.96 0.64
C TYR A 173 -18.26 -4.88 2.13
N ASP A 174 -18.53 -3.69 2.64
CA ASP A 174 -18.63 -3.39 4.08
C ASP A 174 -19.63 -4.24 4.87
N LYS A 175 -20.75 -4.64 4.26
CA LYS A 175 -21.73 -5.51 4.94
C LYS A 175 -21.23 -6.95 5.16
N ASP A 176 -20.24 -7.39 4.42
CA ASP A 176 -19.67 -8.72 4.60
C ASP A 176 -18.94 -8.87 5.95
N TYR A 177 -18.56 -7.74 6.60
CA TYR A 177 -18.04 -7.77 7.96
C TYR A 177 -19.04 -8.34 8.98
N GLU A 178 -20.35 -8.24 8.74
CA GLU A 178 -21.36 -8.82 9.65
C GLU A 178 -21.23 -10.34 9.75
N ALA A 179 -21.00 -11.02 8.63
CA ALA A 179 -20.88 -12.46 8.56
C ALA A 179 -19.45 -12.97 8.73
N LEU A 180 -18.48 -12.30 8.09
CA LEU A 180 -17.11 -12.79 7.98
C LEU A 180 -16.17 -12.21 9.04
N LYS A 181 -16.58 -11.17 9.75
CA LYS A 181 -15.82 -10.58 10.85
C LYS A 181 -14.36 -10.25 10.45
N GLY A 182 -13.41 -10.66 11.28
CA GLY A 182 -11.98 -10.46 11.06
C GLY A 182 -11.38 -11.20 9.87
N HIS A 183 -12.07 -12.20 9.29
CA HIS A 183 -11.57 -12.97 8.15
C HIS A 183 -11.35 -12.13 6.89
N ILE A 184 -12.04 -11.01 6.75
CA ILE A 184 -11.88 -10.06 5.65
C ILE A 184 -11.15 -8.77 6.05
N LYS A 185 -10.56 -8.74 7.25
CA LYS A 185 -9.79 -7.58 7.70
C LYS A 185 -8.53 -7.42 6.86
N CYS A 186 -8.41 -6.29 6.19
CA CYS A 186 -7.23 -5.89 5.43
C CYS A 186 -6.99 -4.39 5.54
N ASN A 187 -5.83 -3.93 5.09
CA ASN A 187 -5.43 -2.54 5.08
C ASN A 187 -4.91 -2.17 3.69
N PRO A 188 -5.59 -1.25 2.99
CA PRO A 188 -6.80 -0.51 3.36
C PRO A 188 -8.00 -1.44 3.63
N SER A 189 -8.98 -0.96 4.42
CA SER A 189 -10.18 -1.72 4.74
C SER A 189 -11.05 -1.98 3.50
N ILE A 190 -11.86 -3.05 3.56
CA ILE A 190 -12.94 -3.26 2.60
C ILE A 190 -13.94 -2.12 2.75
N LYS A 191 -14.29 -1.47 1.66
CA LYS A 191 -15.15 -0.30 1.60
C LYS A 191 -16.58 -0.65 1.18
N THR A 192 -17.34 0.35 0.75
CA THR A 192 -18.74 0.21 0.39
C THR A 192 -18.97 -0.64 -0.86
N LEU A 193 -20.24 -1.05 -1.05
CA LEU A 193 -20.68 -1.73 -2.28
C LEU A 193 -20.42 -0.87 -3.52
N GLU A 194 -20.58 0.45 -3.39
CA GLU A 194 -20.33 1.41 -4.47
C GLU A 194 -18.84 1.43 -4.85
N ASP A 195 -17.95 1.49 -3.86
CA ASP A 195 -16.49 1.42 -4.07
C ASP A 195 -16.10 0.14 -4.80
N ARG A 196 -16.57 -1.03 -4.32
CA ARG A 196 -16.32 -2.32 -4.97
C ARG A 196 -16.77 -2.31 -6.44
N ASN A 197 -17.98 -1.84 -6.70
CA ASN A 197 -18.53 -1.84 -8.06
C ASN A 197 -17.78 -0.85 -8.98
N ALA A 198 -17.34 0.29 -8.45
CA ALA A 198 -16.51 1.24 -9.17
C ALA A 198 -15.13 0.63 -9.53
N LEU A 199 -14.47 -0.04 -8.57
CA LEU A 199 -13.21 -0.75 -8.82
C LEU A 199 -13.37 -1.84 -9.89
N ARG A 200 -14.43 -2.64 -9.83
CA ARG A 200 -14.73 -3.67 -10.87
C ARG A 200 -14.92 -3.04 -12.25
N LYS A 201 -15.66 -1.95 -12.34
CA LYS A 201 -15.86 -1.22 -13.60
C LYS A 201 -14.54 -0.66 -14.12
N ALA A 202 -13.67 -0.19 -13.24
CA ALA A 202 -12.38 0.39 -13.61
C ALA A 202 -11.38 -0.64 -14.19
N LEU A 203 -11.61 -1.94 -13.99
CA LEU A 203 -10.82 -3.00 -14.67
C LEU A 203 -11.03 -3.02 -16.19
N SER A 204 -12.17 -2.53 -16.69
CA SER A 204 -12.45 -2.43 -18.13
C SER A 204 -12.01 -1.09 -18.73
N THR A 205 -11.43 -0.23 -17.92
CA THR A 205 -10.75 1.01 -18.33
C THR A 205 -9.29 0.90 -17.95
N ASN A 206 -8.46 1.78 -18.46
CA ASN A 206 -7.04 1.78 -18.10
C ASN A 206 -6.74 2.50 -16.77
N ARG A 207 -7.71 2.64 -15.87
CA ARG A 207 -7.50 3.32 -14.57
C ARG A 207 -6.87 2.41 -13.52
N ILE A 208 -7.16 1.10 -13.57
CA ILE A 208 -6.48 0.07 -12.79
C ILE A 208 -5.56 -0.72 -13.72
N ASP A 209 -4.30 -0.83 -13.36
CA ASP A 209 -3.25 -1.42 -14.19
C ASP A 209 -2.86 -2.83 -13.76
N VAL A 210 -3.06 -3.16 -12.47
CA VAL A 210 -2.63 -4.42 -11.85
C VAL A 210 -3.72 -4.97 -10.93
N ILE A 211 -3.91 -6.28 -10.96
CA ILE A 211 -4.70 -7.02 -9.96
C ILE A 211 -3.74 -7.88 -9.16
N GLN A 212 -3.81 -7.78 -7.83
CA GLN A 212 -2.99 -8.56 -6.91
C GLN A 212 -3.87 -9.52 -6.09
N SER A 213 -3.44 -10.78 -5.98
CA SER A 213 -4.13 -11.78 -5.17
C SER A 213 -3.20 -12.63 -4.30
N LEU A 214 -1.96 -12.26 -4.17
CA LEU A 214 -0.85 -13.17 -3.84
C LEU A 214 -0.81 -13.67 -2.40
N ILE A 215 -1.29 -12.91 -1.43
CA ILE A 215 -1.07 -13.24 -0.02
C ILE A 215 -1.75 -14.55 0.41
N HIS A 216 -2.86 -14.87 -0.21
CA HIS A 216 -3.63 -16.08 0.12
C HIS A 216 -3.22 -17.32 -0.68
N ILE A 217 -2.44 -17.14 -1.75
CA ILE A 217 -2.01 -18.25 -2.63
C ILE A 217 -0.63 -18.76 -2.23
N THR A 218 0.26 -17.86 -1.80
CA THR A 218 1.67 -18.17 -1.57
C THR A 218 2.07 -18.44 -0.12
N GLU A 219 1.23 -18.06 0.87
CA GLU A 219 1.51 -18.25 2.28
C GLU A 219 0.27 -18.76 3.07
N PRO A 220 -0.23 -19.97 2.78
CA PRO A 220 -1.43 -20.49 3.47
C PRO A 220 -1.18 -20.82 4.95
N THR A 221 0.05 -20.73 5.44
CA THR A 221 0.45 -21.13 6.77
C THR A 221 1.02 -20.03 7.64
N ARG A 222 1.05 -18.77 7.16
CA ARG A 222 1.52 -17.66 7.99
C ARG A 222 0.46 -17.30 9.02
N PRO A 223 0.71 -17.51 10.34
CA PRO A 223 -0.17 -16.97 11.38
C PRO A 223 -0.08 -15.44 11.31
N GLU A 224 -1.17 -14.78 10.98
CA GLU A 224 -1.25 -13.32 11.16
C GLU A 224 -1.18 -13.06 12.67
N PRO A 225 -0.27 -12.20 13.14
CA PRO A 225 -0.35 -11.73 14.51
C PRO A 225 -1.65 -10.94 14.66
N ILE A 226 -2.45 -11.40 15.60
CA ILE A 226 -3.71 -10.78 16.02
C ILE A 226 -3.41 -9.40 16.63
#